data_12bb7592a83b4a6c8098e4b652877fde
#
_entry.id   12bb7592a83b4a6c8098e4b652877fde
#
_cell.length_a   1.000
_cell.length_b   1.000
_cell.length_c   1.000
_cell.angle_alpha   90.00
_cell.angle_beta   90.00
_cell.angle_gamma   90.00
#
_symmetry.space_group_name_H-M   'P 1'
#
loop_
_entity.id
_entity.type
_entity.pdbx_description
1 polymer ?
#
loop_
_entity_poly.entity_id
_entity_poly.type
_entity_poly.pdbx_seq_one_letter_code
_entity_poly.pdbx_strand_id
1 'polypeptide(L)'
;NNIMACKFFLHKGKNKKAEQGRPWIYIDEINEYDGDYENGDIVEVYNHKNYFIGKGYINDRSKITIRIMTRDINEEIDEDFFKRRFAAAWDYRKTVIDTSSCRFIFGEADFLPGLTVDKFEDYYVIQISTLGMEKYRALIVKILVEEYGAKGVYERSDIKTREIEGLVQTKGFLTEPFDTNVEIIENGVKYIVDLENGQKTGFFLDQKENRAAMHRICKGKD
;
A
#
# COMPACT_ATOMS: atom_id res chain seq x y z
N ASN A 1 25.44 0.08 16.45
CA ASN A 1 25.52 -1.24 15.79
C ASN A 1 24.80 -1.13 14.43
N ASN A 2 25.57 -0.85 13.38
CA ASN A 2 25.06 -0.93 12.01
C ASN A 2 24.85 -2.42 11.71
N ILE A 3 23.60 -2.88 11.86
CA ILE A 3 23.20 -4.19 11.39
C ILE A 3 23.17 -4.09 9.87
N MET A 4 24.08 -4.78 9.19
CA MET A 4 24.08 -4.84 7.73
C MET A 4 22.84 -5.57 7.25
N ALA A 5 22.16 -5.02 6.24
CA ALA A 5 21.03 -5.67 5.60
C ALA A 5 21.46 -7.01 4.98
N CYS A 6 20.61 -8.02 5.07
CA CYS A 6 20.80 -9.28 4.38
C CYS A 6 20.74 -9.06 2.87
N LYS A 7 21.64 -9.68 2.14
CA LYS A 7 21.74 -9.57 0.67
C LYS A 7 21.24 -10.83 0.00
N PHE A 8 20.38 -10.65 -1.01
CA PHE A 8 19.86 -11.73 -1.83
C PHE A 8 20.38 -11.62 -3.25
N PHE A 9 20.78 -12.74 -3.81
CA PHE A 9 21.38 -12.82 -5.15
C PHE A 9 20.48 -13.64 -6.06
N LEU A 10 20.14 -13.08 -7.22
CA LEU A 10 19.29 -13.76 -8.18
C LEU A 10 20.08 -14.72 -9.06
N HIS A 11 19.41 -15.78 -9.53
CA HIS A 11 19.99 -16.69 -10.52
C HIS A 11 20.33 -15.95 -11.81
N LYS A 12 21.41 -16.40 -12.46
CA LYS A 12 21.73 -15.98 -13.83
C LYS A 12 20.54 -16.26 -14.76
N GLY A 13 20.12 -15.23 -15.49
CA GLY A 13 18.97 -15.32 -16.38
C GLY A 13 17.62 -15.05 -15.72
N LYS A 14 17.56 -14.91 -14.39
CA LYS A 14 16.33 -14.58 -13.65
C LYS A 14 16.27 -13.13 -13.17
N ASN A 15 17.21 -12.30 -13.57
CA ASN A 15 17.35 -10.91 -13.10
C ASN A 15 16.68 -9.88 -14.01
N LYS A 16 16.40 -10.21 -15.28
CA LYS A 16 15.98 -9.23 -16.29
C LYS A 16 14.71 -8.46 -15.93
N LYS A 17 13.66 -9.16 -15.51
CA LYS A 17 12.37 -8.51 -15.17
C LYS A 17 12.49 -7.56 -14.00
N ALA A 18 13.23 -7.97 -12.97
CA ALA A 18 13.49 -7.14 -11.79
C ALA A 18 14.32 -5.90 -12.15
N GLU A 19 15.36 -6.05 -12.97
CA GLU A 19 16.18 -4.94 -13.45
C GLU A 19 15.39 -3.98 -14.35
N GLN A 20 14.41 -4.48 -15.08
CA GLN A 20 13.53 -3.68 -15.94
C GLN A 20 12.39 -2.98 -15.21
N GLY A 21 12.30 -3.13 -13.88
CA GLY A 21 11.36 -2.39 -13.05
C GLY A 21 10.27 -3.21 -12.37
N ARG A 22 10.18 -4.54 -12.58
CA ARG A 22 9.22 -5.36 -11.83
C ARG A 22 9.59 -5.34 -10.34
N PRO A 23 8.68 -4.89 -9.43
CA PRO A 23 9.02 -4.74 -8.02
C PRO A 23 8.97 -6.05 -7.23
N TRP A 24 8.57 -7.16 -7.84
CA TRP A 24 8.39 -8.44 -7.19
C TRP A 24 9.54 -9.39 -7.50
N ILE A 25 10.10 -9.99 -6.46
CA ILE A 25 11.10 -11.05 -6.58
C ILE A 25 10.44 -12.34 -6.12
N TYR A 26 10.38 -13.32 -7.02
CA TYR A 26 9.80 -14.63 -6.74
C TYR A 26 10.83 -15.56 -6.12
N ILE A 27 10.36 -16.52 -5.33
CA ILE A 27 11.22 -17.47 -4.61
C ILE A 27 12.15 -18.24 -5.56
N ASP A 28 11.69 -18.61 -6.74
CA ASP A 28 12.47 -19.38 -7.73
C ASP A 28 13.51 -18.52 -8.46
N GLU A 29 13.47 -17.21 -8.30
CA GLU A 29 14.47 -16.30 -8.85
C GLU A 29 15.69 -16.13 -7.94
N ILE A 30 15.58 -16.50 -6.67
CA ILE A 30 16.61 -16.34 -5.64
C ILE A 30 17.55 -17.55 -5.67
N ASN A 31 18.86 -17.30 -5.87
CA ASN A 31 19.89 -18.31 -5.83
C ASN A 31 20.43 -18.53 -4.41
N GLU A 32 20.83 -17.46 -3.75
CA GLU A 32 21.47 -17.51 -2.44
C GLU A 32 21.28 -16.19 -1.69
N TYR A 33 21.59 -16.20 -0.42
CA TYR A 33 21.60 -14.98 0.38
C TYR A 33 22.78 -14.99 1.36
N ASP A 34 23.19 -13.79 1.79
CA ASP A 34 24.28 -13.57 2.73
C ASP A 34 23.78 -12.67 3.86
N GLY A 35 23.90 -13.15 5.09
CA GLY A 35 23.44 -12.48 6.30
C GLY A 35 22.22 -13.18 6.91
N ASP A 36 21.69 -12.57 7.96
CA ASP A 36 20.51 -13.05 8.67
C ASP A 36 19.32 -12.14 8.42
N TYR A 37 18.13 -12.71 8.41
CA TYR A 37 16.88 -11.95 8.28
C TYR A 37 15.74 -12.61 9.04
N GLU A 38 14.76 -11.81 9.36
CA GLU A 38 13.43 -12.23 9.78
C GLU A 38 12.41 -11.73 8.77
N ASN A 39 11.31 -12.46 8.60
CA ASN A 39 10.23 -12.04 7.70
C ASN A 39 9.70 -10.65 8.12
N GLY A 40 9.57 -9.77 7.15
CA GLY A 40 9.22 -8.37 7.33
C GLY A 40 10.42 -7.42 7.35
N ASP A 41 11.64 -7.93 7.44
CA ASP A 41 12.86 -7.11 7.37
C ASP A 41 13.06 -6.53 5.98
N ILE A 42 13.75 -5.39 5.94
CA ILE A 42 14.25 -4.81 4.70
C ILE A 42 15.53 -5.54 4.30
N VAL A 43 15.57 -6.04 3.08
CA VAL A 43 16.70 -6.75 2.50
C VAL A 43 17.12 -6.11 1.17
N GLU A 44 18.35 -6.38 0.75
CA GLU A 44 18.90 -5.91 -0.51
C GLU A 44 18.90 -7.02 -1.54
N VAL A 45 18.66 -6.67 -2.82
CA VAL A 45 18.62 -7.62 -3.94
C VAL A 45 19.67 -7.23 -4.97
N TYR A 46 20.45 -8.21 -5.38
CA TYR A 46 21.53 -8.10 -6.36
C TYR A 46 21.36 -9.13 -7.47
N ASN A 47 21.90 -8.84 -8.65
CA ASN A 47 22.01 -9.86 -9.69
C ASN A 47 23.21 -10.80 -9.42
N HIS A 48 23.38 -11.80 -10.28
CA HIS A 48 24.46 -12.78 -10.15
C HIS A 48 25.87 -12.19 -10.31
N LYS A 49 25.98 -10.95 -10.82
CA LYS A 49 27.23 -10.21 -10.97
C LYS A 49 27.49 -9.19 -9.86
N ASN A 50 26.71 -9.24 -8.78
CA ASN A 50 26.81 -8.31 -7.66
C ASN A 50 26.36 -6.88 -7.95
N TYR A 51 25.56 -6.65 -9.00
CA TYR A 51 24.96 -5.34 -9.23
C TYR A 51 23.66 -5.20 -8.43
N PHE A 52 23.54 -4.09 -7.73
CA PHE A 52 22.35 -3.78 -6.93
C PHE A 52 21.12 -3.61 -7.82
N ILE A 53 20.01 -4.27 -7.45
CA ILE A 53 18.73 -4.18 -8.15
C ILE A 53 17.75 -3.31 -7.38
N GLY A 54 17.65 -3.49 -6.07
CA GLY A 54 16.74 -2.77 -5.23
C GLY A 54 16.73 -3.31 -3.80
N LYS A 55 15.97 -2.67 -2.93
CA LYS A 55 15.72 -3.15 -1.57
C LYS A 55 14.26 -2.98 -1.19
N GLY A 56 13.78 -3.85 -0.33
CA GLY A 56 12.42 -3.90 0.14
C GLY A 56 12.25 -4.98 1.19
N TYR A 57 11.03 -5.25 1.60
CA TYR A 57 10.77 -6.22 2.66
C TYR A 57 10.61 -7.65 2.12
N ILE A 58 10.97 -8.60 2.97
CA ILE A 58 10.91 -10.03 2.66
C ILE A 58 9.80 -10.74 3.44
N ASN A 59 9.16 -11.73 2.78
CA ASN A 59 8.37 -12.76 3.40
C ASN A 59 8.60 -14.08 2.65
N ASP A 60 9.38 -14.98 3.22
CA ASP A 60 9.74 -16.25 2.59
C ASP A 60 8.60 -17.28 2.55
N ARG A 61 7.49 -17.01 3.21
CA ARG A 61 6.24 -17.81 3.11
C ARG A 61 5.47 -17.51 1.83
N SER A 62 5.72 -16.37 1.21
CA SER A 62 5.06 -15.93 -0.01
C SER A 62 5.89 -16.31 -1.24
N LYS A 63 5.22 -16.69 -2.34
CA LYS A 63 5.88 -16.88 -3.64
C LYS A 63 6.49 -15.57 -4.15
N ILE A 64 5.85 -14.44 -3.87
CA ILE A 64 6.42 -13.11 -4.05
C ILE A 64 7.23 -12.82 -2.79
N THR A 65 8.46 -13.27 -2.77
CA THR A 65 9.27 -13.33 -1.56
C THR A 65 9.80 -11.98 -1.13
N ILE A 66 10.23 -11.14 -2.08
CA ILE A 66 10.70 -9.78 -1.80
C ILE A 66 9.89 -8.79 -2.63
N ARG A 67 9.45 -7.71 -1.99
CA ARG A 67 8.78 -6.59 -2.65
C ARG A 67 9.68 -5.38 -2.57
N ILE A 68 10.18 -4.94 -3.73
CA ILE A 68 11.12 -3.84 -3.82
C ILE A 68 10.39 -2.53 -3.58
N MET A 69 10.92 -1.71 -2.68
CA MET A 69 10.39 -0.40 -2.33
C MET A 69 11.22 0.75 -2.87
N THR A 70 12.53 0.56 -3.02
CA THR A 70 13.43 1.57 -3.59
C THR A 70 14.50 0.93 -4.46
N ARG A 71 14.93 1.69 -5.47
CA ARG A 71 16.04 1.33 -6.37
C ARG A 71 17.33 2.05 -5.98
N ASP A 72 17.29 2.90 -4.96
CA ASP A 72 18.45 3.65 -4.45
C ASP A 72 18.99 2.95 -3.20
N ILE A 73 20.20 2.43 -3.29
CA ILE A 73 20.86 1.75 -2.17
C ILE A 73 21.05 2.67 -0.95
N ASN A 74 21.15 3.97 -1.17
CA ASN A 74 21.38 4.95 -0.12
C ASN A 74 20.08 5.47 0.52
N GLU A 75 18.93 5.14 -0.05
CA GLU A 75 17.64 5.56 0.50
C GLU A 75 17.24 4.66 1.68
N GLU A 76 17.01 5.28 2.84
CA GLU A 76 16.48 4.57 4.00
C GLU A 76 14.95 4.49 3.91
N ILE A 77 14.39 3.35 4.29
CA ILE A 77 12.93 3.14 4.34
C ILE A 77 12.46 3.48 5.75
N ASP A 78 12.30 4.76 5.99
CA ASP A 78 11.97 5.38 7.27
C ASP A 78 10.72 6.27 7.14
N GLU A 79 10.45 7.07 8.17
CA GLU A 79 9.32 8.01 8.18
C GLU A 79 9.37 8.99 7.01
N ASP A 80 10.55 9.56 6.73
CA ASP A 80 10.72 10.51 5.63
C ASP A 80 10.48 9.86 4.27
N PHE A 81 10.88 8.59 4.11
CA PHE A 81 10.58 7.81 2.91
C PHE A 81 9.06 7.73 2.68
N PHE A 82 8.30 7.34 3.70
CA PHE A 82 6.85 7.24 3.61
C PHE A 82 6.20 8.59 3.32
N LYS A 83 6.66 9.65 3.98
CA LYS A 83 6.18 11.01 3.72
C LYS A 83 6.39 11.42 2.27
N ARG A 84 7.56 11.13 1.70
CA ARG A 84 7.84 11.42 0.28
C ARG A 84 6.94 10.62 -0.65
N ARG A 85 6.72 9.33 -0.38
CA ARG A 85 5.84 8.48 -1.20
C ARG A 85 4.38 8.95 -1.13
N PHE A 86 3.90 9.32 0.05
CA PHE A 86 2.57 9.89 0.23
C PHE A 86 2.44 11.22 -0.51
N ALA A 87 3.42 12.10 -0.40
CA ALA A 87 3.41 13.38 -1.10
C ALA A 87 3.41 13.20 -2.63
N ALA A 88 4.20 12.28 -3.15
CA ALA A 88 4.22 11.97 -4.59
C ALA A 88 2.86 11.44 -5.08
N ALA A 89 2.24 10.55 -4.33
CA ALA A 89 0.91 10.03 -4.64
C ALA A 89 -0.15 11.14 -4.61
N TRP A 90 -0.10 12.00 -3.59
CA TRP A 90 -1.02 13.13 -3.47
C TRP A 90 -0.87 14.10 -4.63
N ASP A 91 0.36 14.47 -4.99
CA ASP A 91 0.64 15.37 -6.11
C ASP A 91 0.12 14.83 -7.43
N TYR A 92 0.24 13.52 -7.64
CA TYR A 92 -0.33 12.86 -8.81
C TYR A 92 -1.86 12.91 -8.80
N ARG A 93 -2.51 12.52 -7.68
CA ARG A 93 -3.97 12.45 -7.56
C ARG A 93 -4.64 13.82 -7.74
N LYS A 94 -4.09 14.86 -7.14
CA LYS A 94 -4.66 16.21 -7.23
C LYS A 94 -4.62 16.81 -8.64
N THR A 95 -3.78 16.26 -9.54
CA THR A 95 -3.71 16.73 -10.94
C THR A 95 -4.71 16.03 -11.86
N VAL A 96 -5.23 14.87 -11.49
CA VAL A 96 -6.03 14.01 -12.38
C VAL A 96 -7.45 13.76 -11.89
N ILE A 97 -7.74 13.91 -10.60
CA ILE A 97 -9.06 13.60 -10.02
C ILE A 97 -9.43 14.60 -8.92
N ASP A 98 -10.73 14.57 -8.55
CA ASP A 98 -11.21 15.23 -7.34
C ASP A 98 -10.64 14.50 -6.11
N THR A 99 -9.92 15.24 -5.26
CA THR A 99 -9.21 14.70 -4.10
C THR A 99 -10.03 14.71 -2.81
N SER A 100 -11.27 15.21 -2.81
CA SER A 100 -12.14 15.15 -1.63
C SER A 100 -12.47 13.72 -1.24
N SER A 101 -12.68 12.86 -2.24
CA SER A 101 -12.86 11.43 -2.06
C SER A 101 -12.16 10.68 -3.19
N CYS A 102 -11.11 9.93 -2.85
CA CYS A 102 -10.28 9.26 -3.85
C CYS A 102 -9.49 8.11 -3.25
N ARG A 103 -9.02 7.21 -4.12
CA ARG A 103 -7.95 6.28 -3.76
C ARG A 103 -6.64 7.04 -3.72
N PHE A 104 -6.15 7.27 -2.51
CA PHE A 104 -4.94 8.06 -2.25
C PHE A 104 -3.68 7.24 -2.56
N ILE A 105 -3.59 6.04 -2.00
CA ILE A 105 -2.46 5.13 -2.20
C ILE A 105 -2.99 3.83 -2.83
N PHE A 106 -2.34 3.39 -3.88
CA PHE A 106 -2.69 2.18 -4.59
C PHE A 106 -1.48 1.26 -4.77
N GLY A 107 -1.02 0.67 -3.69
CA GLY A 107 -0.01 -0.39 -3.67
C GLY A 107 1.24 -0.08 -4.50
N GLU A 108 1.59 -1.00 -5.37
CA GLU A 108 2.78 -0.91 -6.21
C GLU A 108 2.76 0.29 -7.16
N ALA A 109 1.58 0.75 -7.60
CA ALA A 109 1.46 1.92 -8.48
C ALA A 109 2.02 3.19 -7.82
N ASP A 110 1.96 3.27 -6.49
CA ASP A 110 2.51 4.37 -5.70
C ASP A 110 3.80 3.99 -4.98
N PHE A 111 4.41 2.88 -5.36
CA PHE A 111 5.66 2.36 -4.81
C PHE A 111 5.58 2.07 -3.29
N LEU A 112 4.40 1.68 -2.81
CA LEU A 112 4.13 1.26 -1.43
C LEU A 112 3.41 -0.10 -1.46
N PRO A 113 4.13 -1.18 -1.79
CA PRO A 113 3.53 -2.49 -1.99
C PRO A 113 2.77 -2.96 -0.75
N GLY A 114 1.58 -3.52 -0.98
CA GLY A 114 0.73 -4.05 0.08
C GLY A 114 -0.11 -3.01 0.81
N LEU A 115 -0.02 -1.73 0.46
CA LEU A 115 -0.80 -0.67 1.09
C LEU A 115 -1.83 -0.08 0.14
N THR A 116 -3.07 -0.02 0.58
CA THR A 116 -4.12 0.77 -0.08
C THR A 116 -4.67 1.77 0.94
N VAL A 117 -4.81 3.02 0.53
CA VAL A 117 -5.42 4.08 1.33
C VAL A 117 -6.51 4.74 0.52
N ASP A 118 -7.75 4.70 1.02
CA ASP A 118 -8.88 5.41 0.45
C ASP A 118 -9.25 6.60 1.32
N LYS A 119 -9.44 7.75 0.68
CA LYS A 119 -9.84 9.00 1.32
C LYS A 119 -11.33 9.25 1.07
N PHE A 120 -12.07 9.52 2.15
CA PHE A 120 -13.49 9.91 2.14
C PHE A 120 -13.62 11.20 2.95
N GLU A 121 -13.49 12.36 2.28
CA GLU A 121 -13.37 13.65 2.93
C GLU A 121 -12.18 13.64 3.91
N ASP A 122 -12.36 13.87 5.19
CA ASP A 122 -11.30 13.84 6.21
C ASP A 122 -11.13 12.47 6.89
N TYR A 123 -11.80 11.44 6.39
CA TYR A 123 -11.72 10.08 6.92
C TYR A 123 -11.01 9.17 5.94
N TYR A 124 -10.21 8.26 6.48
CA TYR A 124 -9.37 7.38 5.67
C TYR A 124 -9.60 5.93 6.02
N VAL A 125 -9.60 5.08 5.01
CA VAL A 125 -9.64 3.62 5.18
C VAL A 125 -8.34 3.07 4.65
N ILE A 126 -7.62 2.31 5.48
CA ILE A 126 -6.40 1.64 5.06
C ILE A 126 -6.61 0.14 4.96
N GLN A 127 -5.91 -0.46 4.01
CA GLN A 127 -5.84 -1.91 3.83
C GLN A 127 -4.38 -2.31 3.71
N ILE A 128 -3.96 -3.25 4.55
CA ILE A 128 -2.61 -3.81 4.55
C ILE A 128 -2.70 -5.28 4.20
N SER A 129 -2.10 -5.68 3.08
CA SER A 129 -2.18 -7.04 2.56
C SER A 129 -0.92 -7.87 2.76
N THR A 130 0.18 -7.27 3.24
CA THR A 130 1.48 -7.92 3.32
C THR A 130 2.11 -7.81 4.71
N LEU A 131 2.91 -8.81 5.07
CA LEU A 131 3.59 -8.88 6.36
C LEU A 131 4.54 -7.69 6.56
N GLY A 132 5.30 -7.32 5.54
CA GLY A 132 6.26 -6.23 5.65
C GLY A 132 5.60 -4.88 5.89
N MET A 133 4.46 -4.62 5.24
CA MET A 133 3.74 -3.36 5.42
C MET A 133 3.06 -3.26 6.79
N GLU A 134 2.74 -4.38 7.43
CA GLU A 134 2.19 -4.43 8.79
C GLU A 134 3.02 -3.61 9.79
N LYS A 135 4.33 -3.67 9.67
CA LYS A 135 5.26 -2.96 10.58
C LYS A 135 5.10 -1.44 10.54
N TYR A 136 4.53 -0.92 9.47
CA TYR A 136 4.39 0.52 9.24
C TYR A 136 2.99 1.06 9.54
N ARG A 137 2.08 0.22 10.08
CA ARG A 137 0.68 0.64 10.36
C ARG A 137 0.61 1.92 11.19
N ALA A 138 1.31 1.97 12.32
CA ALA A 138 1.30 3.13 13.20
C ALA A 138 1.88 4.38 12.52
N LEU A 139 2.93 4.21 11.74
CA LEU A 139 3.54 5.29 10.97
C LEU A 139 2.60 5.84 9.90
N ILE A 140 1.90 4.96 9.19
CA ILE A 140 0.91 5.35 8.18
C ILE A 140 -0.20 6.19 8.81
N VAL A 141 -0.74 5.75 9.94
CA VAL A 141 -1.77 6.50 10.68
C VAL A 141 -1.25 7.87 11.11
N LYS A 142 -0.04 7.91 11.65
CA LYS A 142 0.63 9.16 12.06
C LYS A 142 0.72 10.15 10.90
N ILE A 143 1.17 9.69 9.73
CA ILE A 143 1.28 10.52 8.54
C ILE A 143 -0.09 11.06 8.10
N LEU A 144 -1.10 10.20 8.06
CA LEU A 144 -2.46 10.61 7.67
C LEU A 144 -3.01 11.68 8.62
N VAL A 145 -2.80 11.53 9.92
CA VAL A 145 -3.26 12.50 10.92
C VAL A 145 -2.45 13.80 10.86
N GLU A 146 -1.14 13.71 10.91
CA GLU A 146 -0.26 14.89 11.03
C GLU A 146 -0.08 15.67 9.73
N GLU A 147 0.05 14.96 8.58
CA GLU A 147 0.35 15.59 7.30
C GLU A 147 -0.90 15.83 6.44
N TYR A 148 -1.96 15.05 6.62
CA TYR A 148 -3.17 15.11 5.79
C TYR A 148 -4.43 15.44 6.57
N GLY A 149 -4.31 15.72 7.87
CA GLY A 149 -5.43 16.19 8.68
C GLY A 149 -6.55 15.18 8.88
N ALA A 150 -6.22 13.88 8.89
CA ALA A 150 -7.23 12.85 9.09
C ALA A 150 -7.97 13.05 10.42
N LYS A 151 -9.30 13.11 10.36
CA LYS A 151 -10.17 13.12 11.54
C LYS A 151 -10.39 11.73 12.08
N GLY A 152 -10.25 10.71 11.24
CA GLY A 152 -10.36 9.32 11.64
C GLY A 152 -9.77 8.40 10.58
N VAL A 153 -9.22 7.27 11.05
CA VAL A 153 -8.66 6.21 10.21
C VAL A 153 -9.25 4.88 10.64
N TYR A 154 -9.78 4.14 9.69
CA TYR A 154 -10.34 2.81 9.87
C TYR A 154 -9.57 1.80 9.05
N GLU A 155 -9.29 0.62 9.61
CA GLU A 155 -8.62 -0.46 8.89
C GLU A 155 -9.64 -1.45 8.34
N ARG A 156 -9.48 -1.79 7.05
CA ARG A 156 -10.22 -2.84 6.37
C ARG A 156 -9.24 -3.85 5.77
N SER A 157 -8.57 -4.59 6.65
CA SER A 157 -7.65 -5.67 6.27
C SER A 157 -8.30 -7.05 6.45
N ASP A 158 -9.61 -7.12 6.33
CA ASP A 158 -10.43 -8.34 6.38
C ASP A 158 -10.48 -9.01 5.01
N ILE A 159 -9.30 -9.34 4.47
CA ILE A 159 -9.12 -9.94 3.14
C ILE A 159 -8.37 -11.27 3.23
N LYS A 160 -8.74 -12.21 2.35
CA LYS A 160 -8.19 -13.58 2.35
C LYS A 160 -6.71 -13.64 1.95
N THR A 161 -6.24 -12.69 1.14
CA THR A 161 -4.85 -12.63 0.71
C THR A 161 -3.87 -12.48 1.87
N ARG A 162 -4.31 -11.95 3.01
CA ARG A 162 -3.50 -11.86 4.23
C ARG A 162 -3.10 -13.23 4.77
N GLU A 163 -3.94 -14.23 4.61
CA GLU A 163 -3.67 -15.59 5.06
C GLU A 163 -2.48 -16.21 4.33
N ILE A 164 -2.31 -15.90 3.04
CA ILE A 164 -1.16 -16.33 2.23
C ILE A 164 0.15 -15.75 2.78
N GLU A 165 0.09 -14.55 3.35
CA GLU A 165 1.22 -13.88 3.97
C GLU A 165 1.48 -14.34 5.42
N GLY A 166 0.66 -15.22 5.95
CA GLY A 166 0.73 -15.66 7.34
C GLY A 166 0.09 -14.69 8.34
N LEU A 167 -0.79 -13.83 7.87
CA LEU A 167 -1.49 -12.82 8.67
C LEU A 167 -2.95 -13.20 8.88
N VAL A 168 -3.51 -12.83 10.03
CA VAL A 168 -4.95 -12.91 10.27
C VAL A 168 -5.67 -11.74 9.61
N GLN A 169 -6.93 -11.97 9.24
CA GLN A 169 -7.79 -10.88 8.83
C GLN A 169 -8.07 -9.96 10.01
N THR A 170 -8.07 -8.65 9.78
CA THR A 170 -8.31 -7.66 10.82
C THR A 170 -9.08 -6.46 10.28
N LYS A 171 -9.89 -5.83 11.14
CA LYS A 171 -10.53 -4.55 10.87
C LYS A 171 -10.80 -3.82 12.17
N GLY A 172 -10.92 -2.50 12.10
CA GLY A 172 -11.25 -1.68 13.26
C GLY A 172 -10.73 -0.25 13.17
N PHE A 173 -11.04 0.50 14.19
CA PHE A 173 -10.56 1.88 14.31
C PHE A 173 -9.07 1.91 14.64
N LEU A 174 -8.32 2.77 13.96
CA LEU A 174 -6.92 3.04 14.23
C LEU A 174 -6.71 4.40 14.90
N THR A 175 -7.76 5.17 15.03
CA THR A 175 -7.87 6.42 15.81
C THR A 175 -9.03 6.27 16.79
N GLU A 176 -9.37 7.32 17.54
CA GLU A 176 -10.59 7.34 18.33
C GLU A 176 -11.79 6.98 17.45
N PRO A 177 -12.77 6.22 17.98
CA PRO A 177 -13.96 5.86 17.23
C PRO A 177 -14.71 7.05 16.67
N PHE A 178 -15.24 6.89 15.46
CA PHE A 178 -16.02 7.90 14.76
C PHE A 178 -17.20 7.22 14.04
N ASP A 179 -18.14 8.01 13.54
CA ASP A 179 -19.24 7.49 12.73
C ASP A 179 -18.70 7.00 11.37
N THR A 180 -18.80 5.69 11.14
CA THR A 180 -18.29 5.05 9.92
C THR A 180 -19.20 5.26 8.71
N ASN A 181 -20.39 5.83 8.89
CA ASN A 181 -21.23 6.30 7.79
C ASN A 181 -20.82 7.74 7.44
N VAL A 182 -20.00 7.89 6.42
CA VAL A 182 -19.41 9.16 6.04
C VAL A 182 -20.12 9.72 4.83
N GLU A 183 -20.54 10.98 4.92
CA GLU A 183 -21.13 11.71 3.80
C GLU A 183 -20.02 12.20 2.87
N ILE A 184 -20.13 11.89 1.58
CA ILE A 184 -19.27 12.41 0.52
C ILE A 184 -20.12 13.11 -0.54
N ILE A 185 -19.52 14.05 -1.26
CA ILE A 185 -20.14 14.73 -2.39
C ILE A 185 -19.35 14.38 -3.65
N GLU A 186 -20.06 13.89 -4.67
CA GLU A 186 -19.47 13.55 -5.95
C GLU A 186 -20.39 14.01 -7.07
N ASN A 187 -19.89 14.84 -7.97
CA ASN A 187 -20.67 15.44 -9.06
C ASN A 187 -21.92 16.19 -8.55
N GLY A 188 -21.81 16.89 -7.42
CA GLY A 188 -22.90 17.63 -6.81
C GLY A 188 -23.92 16.78 -6.07
N VAL A 189 -23.69 15.49 -5.92
CA VAL A 189 -24.59 14.55 -5.27
C VAL A 189 -23.99 14.00 -4.00
N LYS A 190 -24.81 13.95 -2.94
CA LYS A 190 -24.43 13.38 -1.66
C LYS A 190 -24.57 11.87 -1.67
N TYR A 191 -23.55 11.18 -1.14
CA TYR A 191 -23.54 9.74 -0.88
C TYR A 191 -23.18 9.51 0.58
N ILE A 192 -23.75 8.45 1.16
CA ILE A 192 -23.31 7.92 2.43
C ILE A 192 -22.47 6.68 2.13
N VAL A 193 -21.22 6.66 2.59
CA VAL A 193 -20.32 5.53 2.46
C VAL A 193 -20.17 4.86 3.82
N ASP A 194 -20.46 3.57 3.88
CA ASP A 194 -20.26 2.76 5.08
C ASP A 194 -18.83 2.22 5.08
N LEU A 195 -17.94 2.82 5.87
CA LEU A 195 -16.53 2.46 5.93
C LEU A 195 -16.32 1.11 6.62
N GLU A 196 -17.21 0.75 7.56
CA GLU A 196 -17.08 -0.49 8.32
C GLU A 196 -17.53 -1.73 7.53
N ASN A 197 -18.67 -1.63 6.84
CA ASN A 197 -19.33 -2.75 6.18
C ASN A 197 -19.29 -2.67 4.65
N GLY A 198 -18.79 -1.58 4.09
CA GLY A 198 -18.62 -1.41 2.66
C GLY A 198 -17.69 -2.48 2.08
N GLN A 199 -17.90 -2.82 0.80
CA GLN A 199 -17.16 -3.87 0.14
C GLN A 199 -15.69 -3.46 -0.06
N LYS A 200 -14.73 -4.27 0.43
CA LYS A 200 -13.29 -4.00 0.43
C LYS A 200 -13.00 -2.71 1.23
N THR A 201 -12.31 -1.71 0.67
CA THR A 201 -12.04 -0.43 1.32
C THR A 201 -13.22 0.55 1.24
N GLY A 202 -14.46 0.08 1.34
CA GLY A 202 -15.65 0.87 1.14
C GLY A 202 -16.02 0.95 -0.33
N PHE A 203 -16.16 2.15 -0.88
CA PHE A 203 -16.39 2.37 -2.30
C PHE A 203 -15.10 2.29 -3.10
N PHE A 204 -15.18 1.81 -4.37
CA PHE A 204 -14.04 1.79 -5.29
C PHE A 204 -13.83 3.17 -5.89
N LEU A 205 -12.99 3.98 -5.25
CA LEU A 205 -12.76 5.37 -5.68
C LEU A 205 -11.96 5.48 -6.98
N ASP A 206 -11.26 4.43 -7.37
CA ASP A 206 -10.59 4.31 -8.67
C ASP A 206 -11.59 4.12 -9.82
N GLN A 207 -12.87 3.84 -9.53
CA GLN A 207 -13.96 3.64 -10.48
C GLN A 207 -15.00 4.77 -10.45
N LYS A 208 -14.56 6.00 -10.26
CA LYS A 208 -15.44 7.17 -10.16
C LYS A 208 -16.40 7.32 -11.35
N GLU A 209 -15.94 7.07 -12.56
CA GLU A 209 -16.77 7.12 -13.76
C GLU A 209 -17.93 6.13 -13.70
N ASN A 210 -17.66 4.91 -13.22
CA ASN A 210 -18.68 3.89 -13.07
C ASN A 210 -19.73 4.28 -12.03
N ARG A 211 -19.30 4.90 -10.91
CA ARG A 211 -20.22 5.39 -9.89
C ARG A 211 -21.09 6.54 -10.42
N ALA A 212 -20.51 7.46 -11.15
CA ALA A 212 -21.24 8.55 -11.79
C ALA A 212 -22.29 8.02 -12.79
N ALA A 213 -21.95 6.99 -13.56
CA ALA A 213 -22.87 6.33 -14.46
C ALA A 213 -24.02 5.62 -13.72
N MET A 214 -23.72 4.89 -12.64
CA MET A 214 -24.72 4.25 -11.78
C MET A 214 -25.68 5.26 -11.17
N HIS A 215 -25.17 6.39 -10.71
CA HIS A 215 -25.99 7.46 -10.16
C HIS A 215 -26.98 8.01 -11.20
N ARG A 216 -26.56 8.22 -12.44
CA ARG A 216 -27.44 8.64 -13.53
C ARG A 216 -28.59 7.66 -13.79
N ILE A 217 -28.30 6.36 -13.70
CA ILE A 217 -29.29 5.30 -13.86
C ILE A 217 -30.31 5.34 -12.69
N CYS A 218 -29.86 5.54 -11.49
CA CYS A 218 -30.74 5.60 -10.30
C CYS A 218 -31.64 6.84 -10.33
N LYS A 219 -31.14 8.00 -10.77
CA LYS A 219 -31.94 9.22 -10.90
C LYS A 219 -33.07 9.11 -11.93
N GLY A 220 -32.93 8.27 -12.92
CA GLY A 220 -33.95 8.06 -13.96
C GLY A 220 -35.07 7.09 -13.56
N LYS A 221 -35.09 6.63 -12.30
CA LYS A 221 -36.07 5.66 -11.80
C LYS A 221 -36.98 6.20 -10.71
N ASP A 222 -36.87 7.48 -10.35
CA ASP A 222 -37.75 8.16 -9.38
C ASP A 222 -38.98 8.75 -10.08
#